data_6dbbd968064d91f65147abf081b72a9c
#
_entry.id   6dbbd968064d91f65147abf081b72a9c
#
_cell.length_a   1.000
_cell.length_b   1.000
_cell.length_c   1.000
_cell.angle_alpha   90.00
_cell.angle_beta   90.00
_cell.angle_gamma   90.00
#
_symmetry.space_group_name_H-M   'P 1'
#
loop_
_entity.id
_entity.type
_entity.pdbx_description
1 polymer ?
#
loop_
_entity_poly.entity_id
_entity_poly.type
_entity_poly.pdbx_seq_one_letter_code
_entity_poly.pdbx_strand_id
1 'polypeptide(L)'
;MNTHISESIITRTWEFGETDLLVSFFTADRGRLKGVAKGARKSSRRFANCLDSFCLTRLEYERKSGRDLYFLHSGKLIHGFPKLRTDYHALSLASYMVELTETLFPLGVAEQRMFFLLKDALSALEGEIKKEVLRIFFEAKALALGGYSINFERCCDCGRPYAAEGRAVFKRKKGGIACLKCEKESVRLPGLDPDTARELDRIQTTPLDDS
;
A
#
# COMPACT_ATOMS: atom_id res chain seq x y z
N MET A 1 -10.71 -28.00 -9.43
CA MET A 1 -10.97 -26.69 -8.78
C MET A 1 -9.86 -26.45 -7.80
N ASN A 2 -9.10 -25.36 -7.94
CA ASN A 2 -8.00 -25.07 -7.01
C ASN A 2 -8.51 -24.07 -5.98
N THR A 3 -8.74 -24.56 -4.78
CA THR A 3 -8.99 -23.73 -3.59
C THR A 3 -7.68 -23.17 -3.09
N HIS A 4 -7.65 -21.88 -2.78
CA HIS A 4 -6.51 -21.17 -2.24
C HIS A 4 -6.82 -20.73 -0.82
N ILE A 5 -5.78 -20.72 0.03
CA ILE A 5 -5.86 -20.18 1.38
C ILE A 5 -4.68 -19.19 1.52
N SER A 6 -5.00 -17.91 1.73
CA SER A 6 -3.97 -16.86 1.85
C SER A 6 -4.28 -15.92 3.00
N GLU A 7 -3.23 -15.38 3.61
CA GLU A 7 -3.38 -14.16 4.42
C GLU A 7 -3.73 -13.00 3.49
N SER A 8 -4.70 -12.22 3.89
CA SER A 8 -5.30 -11.19 3.05
C SER A 8 -5.64 -9.96 3.89
N ILE A 9 -5.34 -8.79 3.37
CA ILE A 9 -5.83 -7.52 3.92
C ILE A 9 -7.09 -7.15 3.14
N ILE A 10 -8.21 -6.99 3.84
CA ILE A 10 -9.46 -6.53 3.22
C ILE A 10 -9.30 -5.04 2.90
N THR A 11 -9.33 -4.69 1.61
CA THR A 11 -9.17 -3.30 1.19
C THR A 11 -10.50 -2.56 1.11
N ARG A 12 -11.52 -3.20 0.57
CA ARG A 12 -12.88 -2.63 0.48
C ARG A 12 -13.94 -3.73 0.49
N THR A 13 -15.11 -3.37 0.98
CA THR A 13 -16.28 -4.26 0.98
C THR A 13 -17.52 -3.48 0.57
N TRP A 14 -18.33 -4.07 -0.29
CA TRP A 14 -19.59 -3.51 -0.78
C TRP A 14 -20.72 -4.52 -0.61
N GLU A 15 -21.92 -4.03 -0.38
CA GLU A 15 -23.12 -4.86 -0.45
C GLU A 15 -23.34 -5.35 -1.89
N PHE A 16 -23.66 -6.61 -2.06
CA PHE A 16 -23.90 -7.25 -3.34
C PHE A 16 -25.16 -8.12 -3.27
N GLY A 17 -26.28 -7.60 -3.77
CA GLY A 17 -27.59 -8.21 -3.55
C GLY A 17 -28.05 -8.12 -2.08
N GLU A 18 -28.94 -9.01 -1.67
CA GLU A 18 -29.59 -8.95 -0.35
C GLU A 18 -28.70 -9.46 0.81
N THR A 19 -27.88 -10.45 0.53
CA THR A 19 -27.13 -11.17 1.59
C THR A 19 -25.64 -11.30 1.33
N ASP A 20 -25.18 -11.00 0.12
CA ASP A 20 -23.82 -11.21 -0.33
C ASP A 20 -22.97 -9.95 -0.13
N LEU A 21 -21.66 -10.14 -0.13
CA LEU A 21 -20.68 -9.05 -0.13
C LEU A 21 -19.74 -9.22 -1.33
N LEU A 22 -19.46 -8.12 -2.02
CA LEU A 22 -18.32 -8.02 -2.93
C LEU A 22 -17.13 -7.50 -2.13
N VAL A 23 -16.02 -8.22 -2.17
CA VAL A 23 -14.85 -7.94 -1.33
C VAL A 23 -13.63 -7.74 -2.24
N SER A 24 -12.93 -6.62 -2.07
CA SER A 24 -11.57 -6.41 -2.58
C SER A 24 -10.59 -6.74 -1.46
N PHE A 25 -9.57 -7.53 -1.78
CA PHE A 25 -8.58 -7.96 -0.80
C PHE A 25 -7.20 -8.09 -1.44
N PHE A 26 -6.16 -7.85 -0.67
CA PHE A 26 -4.76 -7.89 -1.10
C PHE A 26 -4.07 -9.07 -0.41
N THR A 27 -3.40 -9.93 -1.20
CA THR A 27 -2.68 -11.12 -0.73
C THR A 27 -1.20 -11.02 -1.09
N ALA A 28 -0.35 -11.67 -0.31
CA ALA A 28 1.10 -11.68 -0.56
C ALA A 28 1.46 -12.43 -1.86
N ASP A 29 0.77 -13.54 -2.14
CA ASP A 29 1.10 -14.49 -3.22
C ASP A 29 0.42 -14.17 -4.55
N ARG A 30 -0.70 -13.43 -4.55
CA ARG A 30 -1.52 -13.18 -5.75
C ARG A 30 -1.87 -11.71 -5.97
N GLY A 31 -1.41 -10.82 -5.09
CA GLY A 31 -1.70 -9.40 -5.16
C GLY A 31 -3.17 -9.07 -4.85
N ARG A 32 -3.68 -8.03 -5.48
CA ARG A 32 -5.04 -7.56 -5.28
C ARG A 32 -6.05 -8.40 -6.07
N LEU A 33 -7.07 -8.89 -5.37
CA LEU A 33 -8.13 -9.72 -5.92
C LEU A 33 -9.51 -9.15 -5.56
N LYS A 34 -10.52 -9.58 -6.31
CA LYS A 34 -11.93 -9.32 -5.99
C LYS A 34 -12.70 -10.62 -5.93
N GLY A 35 -13.59 -10.76 -4.95
CA GLY A 35 -14.39 -11.95 -4.78
C GLY A 35 -15.76 -11.69 -4.17
N VAL A 36 -16.65 -12.65 -4.35
CA VAL A 36 -18.02 -12.62 -3.80
C VAL A 36 -18.08 -13.58 -2.61
N ALA A 37 -18.48 -13.05 -1.46
CA ALA A 37 -18.78 -13.81 -0.24
C ALA A 37 -20.30 -14.00 -0.13
N LYS A 38 -20.81 -15.14 -0.59
CA LYS A 38 -22.25 -15.43 -0.59
C LYS A 38 -22.80 -15.62 0.80
N GLY A 39 -23.91 -14.94 1.10
CA GLY A 39 -24.60 -14.99 2.38
C GLY A 39 -23.76 -14.40 3.53
N ALA A 40 -22.72 -13.61 3.23
CA ALA A 40 -21.77 -13.12 4.25
C ALA A 40 -22.42 -12.17 5.26
N ARG A 41 -23.39 -11.36 4.86
CA ARG A 41 -24.11 -10.43 5.75
C ARG A 41 -24.86 -11.11 6.88
N LYS A 42 -25.29 -12.36 6.67
CA LYS A 42 -26.01 -13.18 7.65
C LYS A 42 -25.14 -14.28 8.27
N SER A 43 -23.87 -14.37 7.89
CA SER A 43 -22.99 -15.46 8.29
C SER A 43 -22.27 -15.16 9.60
N SER A 44 -22.68 -15.82 10.68
CA SER A 44 -21.99 -15.78 11.97
C SER A 44 -20.82 -16.77 12.08
N ARG A 45 -20.67 -17.70 11.14
CA ARG A 45 -19.65 -18.77 11.22
C ARG A 45 -18.57 -18.63 10.15
N ARG A 46 -18.95 -18.50 8.86
CA ARG A 46 -17.98 -18.50 7.75
C ARG A 46 -17.18 -17.21 7.63
N PHE A 47 -17.77 -16.08 8.02
CA PHE A 47 -17.18 -14.74 7.85
C PHE A 47 -17.37 -13.86 9.10
N ALA A 48 -17.25 -14.44 10.28
CA ALA A 48 -17.45 -13.70 11.52
C ALA A 48 -16.43 -12.55 11.66
N ASN A 49 -16.90 -11.31 11.54
CA ASN A 49 -16.15 -10.07 11.77
C ASN A 49 -14.82 -9.95 10.98
N CYS A 50 -14.69 -10.62 9.83
CA CYS A 50 -13.42 -10.71 9.14
C CYS A 50 -13.40 -10.05 7.74
N LEU A 51 -14.52 -9.52 7.28
CA LEU A 51 -14.62 -8.89 5.96
C LEU A 51 -14.72 -7.35 6.00
N ASP A 52 -14.57 -6.76 7.16
CA ASP A 52 -14.51 -5.29 7.27
C ASP A 52 -13.18 -4.77 6.68
N SER A 53 -13.22 -3.54 6.12
CA SER A 53 -12.03 -2.89 5.59
C SER A 53 -10.90 -2.84 6.63
N PHE A 54 -9.69 -3.02 6.16
CA PHE A 54 -8.42 -3.13 6.91
C PHE A 54 -8.20 -4.44 7.67
N CYS A 55 -9.20 -5.28 7.88
CA CYS A 55 -8.98 -6.55 8.58
C CYS A 55 -7.90 -7.40 7.89
N LEU A 56 -6.95 -7.90 8.67
CA LEU A 56 -6.06 -8.98 8.29
C LEU A 56 -6.77 -10.30 8.53
N THR A 57 -6.96 -11.08 7.49
CA THR A 57 -7.84 -12.26 7.50
C THR A 57 -7.19 -13.40 6.74
N ARG A 58 -7.32 -14.61 7.21
CA ARG A 58 -7.03 -15.81 6.42
C ARG A 58 -8.27 -16.17 5.62
N LEU A 59 -8.22 -15.97 4.29
CA LEU A 59 -9.32 -16.25 3.37
C LEU A 59 -9.12 -17.59 2.66
N GLU A 60 -10.20 -18.33 2.51
CA GLU A 60 -10.33 -19.48 1.65
C GLU A 60 -11.18 -19.10 0.43
N TYR A 61 -10.63 -19.24 -0.78
CA TYR A 61 -11.27 -18.78 -2.00
C TYR A 61 -10.88 -19.63 -3.22
N GLU A 62 -11.72 -19.61 -4.26
CA GLU A 62 -11.46 -20.27 -5.53
C GLU A 62 -11.80 -19.37 -6.72
N ARG A 63 -11.17 -19.62 -7.86
CA ARG A 63 -11.57 -19.02 -9.13
C ARG A 63 -12.27 -20.06 -9.98
N LYS A 64 -13.52 -19.79 -10.36
CA LYS A 64 -14.25 -20.63 -11.32
C LYS A 64 -13.86 -20.25 -12.75
N SER A 65 -13.70 -21.25 -13.60
CA SER A 65 -13.38 -21.05 -15.01
C SER A 65 -14.39 -20.08 -15.67
N GLY A 66 -13.87 -19.13 -16.46
CA GLY A 66 -14.68 -18.13 -17.16
C GLY A 66 -15.25 -17.00 -16.29
N ARG A 67 -14.79 -16.84 -15.05
CA ARG A 67 -15.20 -15.73 -14.15
C ARG A 67 -14.02 -14.88 -13.73
N ASP A 68 -14.21 -13.57 -13.69
CA ASP A 68 -13.20 -12.61 -13.23
C ASP A 68 -13.17 -12.49 -11.70
N LEU A 69 -14.30 -12.79 -11.03
CA LEU A 69 -14.43 -12.73 -9.59
C LEU A 69 -14.15 -14.08 -8.94
N TYR A 70 -13.42 -14.04 -7.86
CA TYR A 70 -13.23 -15.19 -6.97
C TYR A 70 -14.50 -15.47 -6.15
N PHE A 71 -14.66 -16.71 -5.72
CA PHE A 71 -15.69 -17.12 -4.80
C PHE A 71 -15.06 -17.35 -3.42
N LEU A 72 -15.49 -16.59 -2.41
CA LEU A 72 -14.99 -16.72 -1.05
C LEU A 72 -15.82 -17.79 -0.32
N HIS A 73 -15.16 -18.80 0.22
CA HIS A 73 -15.77 -19.90 0.94
C HIS A 73 -15.88 -19.59 2.45
N SER A 74 -14.78 -19.14 3.02
CA SER A 74 -14.69 -18.82 4.44
C SER A 74 -13.58 -17.78 4.69
N GLY A 75 -13.62 -17.15 5.86
CA GLY A 75 -12.59 -16.25 6.35
C GLY A 75 -12.45 -16.36 7.87
N LYS A 76 -11.20 -16.30 8.34
CA LYS A 76 -10.90 -16.25 9.76
C LYS A 76 -10.13 -14.96 10.06
N LEU A 77 -10.66 -14.14 10.95
CA LEU A 77 -9.98 -12.93 11.40
C LEU A 77 -8.64 -13.29 12.06
N ILE A 78 -7.57 -12.64 11.62
CA ILE A 78 -6.25 -12.70 12.25
C ILE A 78 -6.09 -11.46 13.14
N HIS A 79 -6.30 -10.27 12.56
CA HIS A 79 -6.26 -9.01 13.31
C HIS A 79 -7.20 -7.97 12.69
N GLY A 80 -7.97 -7.30 13.54
CA GLY A 80 -8.99 -6.33 13.10
C GLY A 80 -8.55 -4.87 13.23
N PHE A 81 -7.33 -4.61 13.72
CA PHE A 81 -6.80 -3.27 13.99
C PHE A 81 -7.80 -2.36 14.71
N PRO A 82 -8.24 -2.73 15.93
CA PRO A 82 -9.33 -2.04 16.60
C PRO A 82 -9.08 -0.57 16.89
N LYS A 83 -7.83 -0.16 17.12
CA LYS A 83 -7.48 1.25 17.37
C LYS A 83 -7.73 2.14 16.15
N LEU A 84 -7.65 1.61 14.92
CA LEU A 84 -7.98 2.38 13.73
C LEU A 84 -9.43 2.87 13.73
N ARG A 85 -10.33 2.16 14.40
CA ARG A 85 -11.76 2.49 14.43
C ARG A 85 -12.10 3.57 15.46
N THR A 86 -11.20 3.86 16.38
CA THR A 86 -11.37 4.84 17.45
C THR A 86 -10.54 6.11 17.24
N ASP A 87 -9.60 6.10 16.30
CA ASP A 87 -8.75 7.25 15.94
C ASP A 87 -9.03 7.67 14.48
N TYR A 88 -9.68 8.81 14.30
CA TYR A 88 -10.01 9.35 12.97
C TYR A 88 -8.78 9.58 12.09
N HIS A 89 -7.67 10.07 12.65
CA HIS A 89 -6.45 10.31 11.89
C HIS A 89 -5.80 9.00 11.44
N ALA A 90 -5.77 7.99 12.31
CA ALA A 90 -5.28 6.66 11.95
C ALA A 90 -6.16 6.01 10.86
N LEU A 91 -7.48 6.09 11.00
CA LEU A 91 -8.43 5.57 10.01
C LEU A 91 -8.28 6.25 8.64
N SER A 92 -8.14 7.58 8.64
CA SER A 92 -7.95 8.37 7.42
C SER A 92 -6.64 8.00 6.72
N LEU A 93 -5.56 7.84 7.48
CA LEU A 93 -4.27 7.43 6.94
C LEU A 93 -4.27 5.99 6.43
N ALA A 94 -4.91 5.07 7.15
CA ALA A 94 -5.10 3.69 6.67
C ALA A 94 -5.87 3.65 5.34
N SER A 95 -6.94 4.45 5.22
CA SER A 95 -7.73 4.58 3.99
C SER A 95 -6.88 5.09 2.83
N TYR A 96 -6.06 6.10 3.08
CA TYR A 96 -5.12 6.64 2.10
C TYR A 96 -4.07 5.60 1.66
N MET A 97 -3.47 4.88 2.60
CA MET A 97 -2.47 3.84 2.31
C MET A 97 -3.06 2.71 1.45
N VAL A 98 -4.28 2.28 1.75
CA VAL A 98 -5.00 1.29 0.94
C VAL A 98 -5.27 1.84 -0.47
N GLU A 99 -5.74 3.08 -0.60
CA GLU A 99 -6.02 3.70 -1.89
C GLU A 99 -4.74 3.85 -2.73
N LEU A 100 -3.63 4.26 -2.13
CA LEU A 100 -2.33 4.33 -2.80
C LEU A 100 -1.88 2.94 -3.28
N THR A 101 -2.03 1.91 -2.44
CA THR A 101 -1.74 0.52 -2.81
C THR A 101 -2.60 0.08 -3.99
N GLU A 102 -3.90 0.34 -3.96
CA GLU A 102 -4.81 -0.02 -5.06
C GLU A 102 -4.50 0.72 -6.37
N THR A 103 -3.97 1.94 -6.27
CA THR A 103 -3.59 2.77 -7.42
C THR A 103 -2.29 2.27 -8.06
N LEU A 104 -1.31 1.90 -7.25
CA LEU A 104 0.01 1.49 -7.74
C LEU A 104 0.03 0.04 -8.24
N PHE A 105 -0.78 -0.85 -7.65
CA PHE A 105 -0.74 -2.28 -7.93
C PHE A 105 -2.05 -2.76 -8.57
N PRO A 106 -2.02 -3.15 -9.86
CA PRO A 106 -3.19 -3.66 -10.56
C PRO A 106 -3.70 -4.99 -10.00
N LEU A 107 -4.94 -5.35 -10.36
CA LEU A 107 -5.52 -6.65 -9.98
C LEU A 107 -4.68 -7.82 -10.51
N GLY A 108 -4.43 -8.80 -9.64
CA GLY A 108 -3.75 -10.05 -9.99
C GLY A 108 -2.23 -9.95 -10.13
N VAL A 109 -1.64 -8.80 -9.82
CA VAL A 109 -0.18 -8.64 -9.80
C VAL A 109 0.31 -8.83 -8.36
N ALA A 110 1.05 -9.93 -8.14
CA ALA A 110 1.65 -10.23 -6.85
C ALA A 110 2.84 -9.31 -6.58
N GLU A 111 2.86 -8.66 -5.42
CA GLU A 111 4.00 -7.96 -4.87
C GLU A 111 3.99 -8.17 -3.36
N GLN A 112 4.73 -9.19 -2.94
CA GLN A 112 4.77 -9.64 -1.56
C GLN A 112 5.28 -8.55 -0.61
N ARG A 113 6.30 -7.78 -1.04
CA ARG A 113 6.86 -6.68 -0.23
C ARG A 113 5.82 -5.59 0.03
N MET A 114 4.94 -5.32 -0.95
CA MET A 114 3.86 -4.35 -0.75
C MET A 114 2.80 -4.85 0.24
N PHE A 115 2.52 -6.15 0.24
CA PHE A 115 1.62 -6.75 1.22
C PHE A 115 2.16 -6.56 2.66
N PHE A 116 3.44 -6.87 2.89
CA PHE A 116 4.06 -6.68 4.20
C PHE A 116 4.14 -5.20 4.58
N LEU A 117 4.55 -4.34 3.66
CA LEU A 117 4.57 -2.89 3.91
C LEU A 117 3.20 -2.37 4.38
N LEU A 118 2.11 -2.77 3.71
CA LEU A 118 0.76 -2.35 4.10
C LEU A 118 0.36 -2.95 5.46
N LYS A 119 0.64 -4.23 5.70
CA LYS A 119 0.37 -4.91 6.97
C LYS A 119 1.07 -4.22 8.13
N ASP A 120 2.36 -3.94 7.98
CA ASP A 120 3.18 -3.32 9.03
C ASP A 120 2.77 -1.86 9.27
N ALA A 121 2.43 -1.12 8.21
CA ALA A 121 1.92 0.23 8.34
C ALA A 121 0.58 0.27 9.09
N LEU A 122 -0.35 -0.65 8.81
CA LEU A 122 -1.61 -0.76 9.56
C LEU A 122 -1.37 -1.10 11.04
N SER A 123 -0.39 -2.00 11.31
CA SER A 123 0.01 -2.33 12.67
C SER A 123 0.64 -1.14 13.41
N ALA A 124 1.51 -0.40 12.73
CA ALA A 124 2.17 0.78 13.28
C ALA A 124 1.18 1.90 13.64
N LEU A 125 0.06 2.01 12.91
CA LEU A 125 -1.01 2.97 13.22
C LEU A 125 -1.74 2.70 14.54
N GLU A 126 -1.62 1.51 15.11
CA GLU A 126 -2.12 1.19 16.45
C GLU A 126 -1.18 1.65 17.57
N GLY A 127 0.05 2.00 17.24
CA GLY A 127 1.06 2.49 18.18
C GLY A 127 1.09 4.01 18.31
N GLU A 128 2.13 4.49 19.00
CA GLU A 128 2.37 5.93 19.23
C GLU A 128 3.32 6.55 18.19
N ILE A 129 3.37 5.99 16.98
CA ILE A 129 4.20 6.52 15.91
C ILE A 129 3.68 7.88 15.42
N LYS A 130 4.58 8.78 15.06
CA LYS A 130 4.21 10.03 14.38
C LYS A 130 3.64 9.70 13.00
N LYS A 131 2.35 9.94 12.81
CA LYS A 131 1.60 9.56 11.61
C LYS A 131 2.16 10.19 10.33
N GLU A 132 2.71 11.42 10.44
CA GLU A 132 3.36 12.11 9.32
C GLU A 132 4.63 11.38 8.85
N VAL A 133 5.42 10.87 9.79
CA VAL A 133 6.64 10.11 9.48
C VAL A 133 6.28 8.78 8.85
N LEU A 134 5.32 8.06 9.42
CA LEU A 134 4.82 6.80 8.86
C LEU A 134 4.29 7.00 7.44
N ARG A 135 3.54 8.09 7.19
CA ARG A 135 3.04 8.43 5.87
C ARG A 135 4.17 8.59 4.86
N ILE A 136 5.16 9.42 5.16
CA ILE A 136 6.30 9.67 4.26
C ILE A 136 7.06 8.38 3.97
N PHE A 137 7.31 7.58 5.00
CA PHE A 137 7.97 6.28 4.86
C PHE A 137 7.18 5.35 3.95
N PHE A 138 5.88 5.20 4.19
CA PHE A 138 5.00 4.36 3.39
C PHE A 138 4.94 4.83 1.93
N GLU A 139 4.74 6.13 1.68
CA GLU A 139 4.71 6.71 0.34
C GLU A 139 6.01 6.42 -0.43
N ALA A 140 7.17 6.70 0.19
CA ALA A 140 8.47 6.50 -0.45
C ALA A 140 8.71 5.03 -0.81
N LYS A 141 8.37 4.10 0.09
CA LYS A 141 8.47 2.66 -0.14
C LYS A 141 7.49 2.15 -1.19
N ALA A 142 6.22 2.52 -1.08
CA ALA A 142 5.17 2.09 -2.00
C ALA A 142 5.47 2.56 -3.43
N LEU A 143 5.92 3.81 -3.60
CA LEU A 143 6.33 4.35 -4.89
C LEU A 143 7.54 3.59 -5.45
N ALA A 144 8.55 3.30 -4.62
CA ALA A 144 9.72 2.54 -5.05
C ALA A 144 9.33 1.11 -5.50
N LEU A 145 8.49 0.40 -4.74
CA LEU A 145 7.97 -0.91 -5.10
C LEU A 145 7.11 -0.88 -6.38
N GLY A 146 6.39 0.22 -6.60
CA GLY A 146 5.60 0.47 -7.81
C GLY A 146 6.40 0.90 -9.04
N GLY A 147 7.75 1.01 -8.92
CA GLY A 147 8.62 1.43 -10.02
C GLY A 147 8.74 2.95 -10.22
N TYR A 148 8.32 3.73 -9.23
CA TYR A 148 8.37 5.21 -9.24
C TYR A 148 9.45 5.77 -8.30
N SER A 149 10.57 5.07 -8.14
CA SER A 149 11.70 5.57 -7.36
C SER A 149 12.23 6.89 -7.91
N ILE A 150 12.54 7.81 -7.02
CA ILE A 150 13.21 9.06 -7.38
C ILE A 150 14.68 8.74 -7.59
N ASN A 151 15.25 9.17 -8.73
CA ASN A 151 16.68 9.07 -8.96
C ASN A 151 17.39 10.23 -8.26
N PHE A 152 18.16 9.92 -7.21
CA PHE A 152 18.99 10.87 -6.47
C PHE A 152 20.46 10.85 -6.90
N GLU A 153 20.88 9.98 -7.81
CA GLU A 153 22.28 9.86 -8.21
C GLU A 153 22.71 10.95 -9.17
N ARG A 154 21.81 11.42 -10.02
CA ARG A 154 22.15 12.35 -11.11
C ARG A 154 21.07 13.41 -11.34
N CYS A 155 21.53 14.58 -11.81
CA CYS A 155 20.63 15.61 -12.32
C CYS A 155 19.86 15.09 -13.55
N CYS A 156 18.53 15.14 -13.51
CA CYS A 156 17.67 14.67 -14.59
C CYS A 156 17.71 15.54 -15.87
N ASP A 157 18.36 16.72 -15.82
CA ASP A 157 18.51 17.61 -16.97
C ASP A 157 19.87 17.52 -17.62
N CYS A 158 20.97 17.59 -16.86
CA CYS A 158 22.32 17.61 -17.41
C CYS A 158 23.15 16.35 -17.15
N GLY A 159 22.59 15.36 -16.45
CA GLY A 159 23.27 14.09 -16.14
C GLY A 159 24.41 14.19 -15.12
N ARG A 160 24.73 15.39 -14.59
CA ARG A 160 25.79 15.55 -13.60
C ARG A 160 25.51 14.68 -12.38
N PRO A 161 26.50 13.94 -11.87
CA PRO A 161 26.37 13.24 -10.60
C PRO A 161 25.96 14.21 -9.48
N TYR A 162 25.06 13.73 -8.60
CA TYR A 162 24.64 14.41 -7.40
C TYR A 162 25.15 13.60 -6.19
N ALA A 163 26.18 14.13 -5.55
CA ALA A 163 26.80 13.48 -4.39
C ALA A 163 26.16 13.91 -3.04
N ALA A 164 24.90 14.35 -3.09
CA ALA A 164 24.23 14.98 -1.95
C ALA A 164 25.00 16.21 -1.42
N GLU A 165 25.69 16.91 -2.31
CA GLU A 165 26.36 18.18 -2.02
C GLU A 165 25.50 19.35 -2.52
N GLY A 166 25.03 20.17 -1.58
CA GLY A 166 24.13 21.27 -1.86
C GLY A 166 22.68 20.83 -2.11
N ARG A 167 21.83 21.79 -2.41
CA ARG A 167 20.40 21.57 -2.62
C ARG A 167 20.11 21.14 -4.04
N ALA A 168 19.03 20.40 -4.22
CA ALA A 168 18.49 20.00 -5.52
C ALA A 168 17.00 20.30 -5.60
N VAL A 169 16.44 20.39 -6.79
CA VAL A 169 15.02 20.65 -7.01
C VAL A 169 14.36 19.42 -7.58
N PHE A 170 13.28 18.95 -6.97
CA PHE A 170 12.52 17.81 -7.49
C PHE A 170 11.67 18.19 -8.69
N LYS A 171 11.88 17.55 -9.84
CA LYS A 171 11.12 17.74 -11.09
C LYS A 171 10.07 16.65 -11.26
N ARG A 172 8.83 16.95 -10.87
CA ARG A 172 7.68 16.02 -10.92
C ARG A 172 7.54 15.33 -12.29
N LYS A 173 7.66 16.08 -13.41
CA LYS A 173 7.50 15.54 -14.76
C LYS A 173 8.59 14.55 -15.17
N LYS A 174 9.75 14.58 -14.52
CA LYS A 174 10.90 13.72 -14.82
C LYS A 174 11.14 12.65 -13.77
N GLY A 175 10.42 12.70 -12.64
CA GLY A 175 10.58 11.76 -11.53
C GLY A 175 11.98 11.76 -10.90
N GLY A 176 12.69 12.89 -10.95
CA GLY A 176 14.08 12.98 -10.49
C GLY A 176 14.44 14.38 -9.99
N ILE A 177 15.69 14.53 -9.57
CA ILE A 177 16.23 15.79 -9.09
C ILE A 177 17.00 16.56 -10.19
N ALA A 178 16.92 17.88 -10.15
CA ALA A 178 17.74 18.78 -10.94
C ALA A 178 18.69 19.58 -10.06
N CYS A 179 19.93 19.79 -10.51
CA CYS A 179 20.87 20.67 -9.82
C CYS A 179 20.46 22.15 -9.99
N LEU A 180 20.89 23.00 -9.05
CA LEU A 180 20.55 24.44 -9.06
C LEU A 180 21.04 25.22 -10.28
N LYS A 181 21.93 24.63 -11.09
CA LYS A 181 22.32 25.21 -12.39
C LYS A 181 21.26 24.99 -13.46
N CYS A 182 20.54 23.89 -13.41
CA CYS A 182 19.50 23.53 -14.38
C CYS A 182 18.11 24.02 -13.96
N GLU A 183 17.84 24.08 -12.66
CA GLU A 183 16.56 24.55 -12.13
C GLU A 183 16.78 25.40 -10.88
N LYS A 184 16.13 26.55 -10.81
CA LYS A 184 16.21 27.43 -9.64
C LYS A 184 15.10 27.10 -8.64
N GLU A 185 15.44 27.21 -7.38
CA GLU A 185 14.44 27.11 -6.30
C GLU A 185 13.40 28.22 -6.45
N SER A 186 12.16 27.88 -6.10
CA SER A 186 11.05 28.81 -6.03
C SER A 186 10.05 28.37 -4.97
N VAL A 187 9.08 29.23 -4.62
CA VAL A 187 7.99 28.83 -3.72
C VAL A 187 7.21 27.61 -4.23
N ARG A 188 7.11 27.44 -5.56
CA ARG A 188 6.42 26.29 -6.19
C ARG A 188 7.30 25.07 -6.35
N LEU A 189 8.62 25.23 -6.32
CA LEU A 189 9.64 24.21 -6.47
C LEU A 189 10.68 24.40 -5.37
N PRO A 190 10.35 24.07 -4.12
CA PRO A 190 11.28 24.18 -3.02
C PRO A 190 12.46 23.23 -3.23
N GLY A 191 13.64 23.69 -2.86
CA GLY A 191 14.83 22.85 -2.89
C GLY A 191 14.78 21.80 -1.79
N LEU A 192 15.26 20.63 -2.17
CA LEU A 192 15.50 19.51 -1.27
C LEU A 192 16.91 19.65 -0.68
N ASP A 193 17.03 19.62 0.63
CA ASP A 193 18.33 19.63 1.27
C ASP A 193 19.02 18.26 1.17
N PRO A 194 20.38 18.21 1.30
CA PRO A 194 21.14 16.98 1.14
C PRO A 194 20.77 15.86 2.10
N ASP A 195 20.43 16.18 3.34
CA ASP A 195 20.11 15.18 4.35
C ASP A 195 18.77 14.53 4.06
N THR A 196 17.77 15.34 3.69
CA THR A 196 16.46 14.85 3.25
C THR A 196 16.59 13.98 1.98
N ALA A 197 17.43 14.38 1.01
CA ALA A 197 17.66 13.59 -0.19
C ALA A 197 18.26 12.21 0.15
N ARG A 198 19.29 12.18 1.01
CA ARG A 198 19.92 10.93 1.46
C ARG A 198 18.95 10.03 2.21
N GLU A 199 18.14 10.60 3.09
CA GLU A 199 17.18 9.81 3.87
C GLU A 199 16.07 9.23 2.98
N LEU A 200 15.54 9.97 2.03
CA LEU A 200 14.58 9.47 1.05
C LEU A 200 15.19 8.37 0.17
N ASP A 201 16.42 8.54 -0.28
CA ASP A 201 17.13 7.52 -1.04
C ASP A 201 17.33 6.25 -0.22
N ARG A 202 17.75 6.38 1.04
CA ARG A 202 17.88 5.27 2.00
C ARG A 202 16.55 4.54 2.19
N ILE A 203 15.46 5.27 2.41
CA ILE A 203 14.14 4.68 2.55
C ILE A 203 13.78 3.87 1.29
N GLN A 204 13.98 4.41 0.09
CA GLN A 204 13.62 3.74 -1.15
C GLN A 204 14.43 2.46 -1.39
N THR A 205 15.73 2.49 -1.08
CA THR A 205 16.69 1.44 -1.45
C THR A 205 16.87 0.37 -0.39
N THR A 206 16.67 0.68 0.90
CA THR A 206 16.80 -0.31 1.98
C THR A 206 15.77 -1.44 1.78
N PRO A 207 16.16 -2.72 1.77
CA PRO A 207 15.20 -3.81 1.73
C PRO A 207 14.20 -3.73 2.89
N LEU A 208 12.98 -4.20 2.65
CA LEU A 208 12.07 -4.55 3.75
C LEU A 208 12.54 -5.92 4.23
N ASP A 209 12.84 -6.05 5.53
CA ASP A 209 13.14 -7.34 6.10
C ASP A 209 11.92 -8.25 5.90
N ASP A 210 12.16 -9.46 5.37
CA ASP A 210 11.12 -10.48 5.23
C ASP A 210 10.78 -11.01 6.64
N SER A 211 9.81 -10.36 7.29
CA SER A 211 9.34 -10.68 8.64
C SER A 211 8.24 -11.72 8.62
#